data_913f32eb63e8f61e5744f5668d1c21e4
#
_entry.id   913f32eb63e8f61e5744f5668d1c21e4
#
_cell.length_a   1.000
_cell.length_b   1.000
_cell.length_c   1.000
_cell.angle_alpha   90.00
_cell.angle_beta   90.00
_cell.angle_gamma   90.00
#
_symmetry.space_group_name_H-M   'P 1'
#
loop_
_entity.id
_entity.type
_entity.pdbx_description
1 polymer ?
#
loop_
_entity_poly.entity_id
_entity_poly.type
_entity_poly.pdbx_seq_one_letter_code
_entity_poly.pdbx_strand_id
1 'polypeptide(L)'
;MNKIFFLVIICIFFPLNVFSEETFLSLKKNKVNVRYGPGFEYPIKYVYTKINLPIKQIDKKENFRRIIDLKNNSGWIHVSQLKKANSIIPKKDKILFSKPTNFSRPLAKIEKGRVLLVQSCNNNWCKIKTESFKGWVKIGHIWGCLLYTSPSPRDSFR
;
A
#
# COMPACT_ATOMS: atom_id res chain seq x y z
N MET A 1 -36.38 -5.05 50.97
CA MET A 1 -36.94 -4.74 49.66
C MET A 1 -35.91 -3.87 48.90
N ASN A 2 -35.47 -4.37 47.74
CA ASN A 2 -34.79 -3.70 46.63
C ASN A 2 -33.34 -3.19 46.79
N LYS A 3 -32.39 -4.10 46.90
CA LYS A 3 -30.97 -3.84 46.63
C LYS A 3 -30.44 -4.52 45.33
N ILE A 4 -31.31 -4.94 44.42
CA ILE A 4 -30.97 -5.75 43.24
C ILE A 4 -30.95 -4.98 41.94
N PHE A 5 -31.17 -3.67 41.91
CA PHE A 5 -31.36 -2.95 40.64
C PHE A 5 -30.22 -2.02 40.21
N PHE A 6 -29.03 -2.14 40.84
CA PHE A 6 -27.92 -1.25 40.50
C PHE A 6 -26.73 -1.96 39.83
N LEU A 7 -26.88 -3.20 39.34
CA LEU A 7 -25.78 -4.04 38.89
C LEU A 7 -25.80 -4.38 37.38
N VAL A 8 -26.54 -3.64 36.56
CA VAL A 8 -26.72 -4.03 35.13
C VAL A 8 -26.29 -2.94 34.13
N ILE A 9 -25.73 -1.82 34.53
CA ILE A 9 -25.32 -0.77 33.56
C ILE A 9 -23.81 -0.48 33.66
N ILE A 10 -22.98 -1.54 33.74
CA ILE A 10 -21.58 -1.48 33.36
C ILE A 10 -21.40 -2.37 32.12
N CYS A 11 -22.23 -2.15 31.12
CA CYS A 11 -22.07 -2.71 29.79
C CYS A 11 -21.26 -1.73 28.94
N ILE A 12 -19.93 -1.92 28.94
CA ILE A 12 -19.20 -2.12 27.69
C ILE A 12 -19.14 -0.91 26.78
N PHE A 13 -18.39 0.11 27.17
CA PHE A 13 -17.62 0.92 26.23
C PHE A 13 -16.25 0.25 26.02
N PHE A 14 -16.23 -0.95 25.42
CA PHE A 14 -15.04 -1.38 24.72
C PHE A 14 -14.98 -0.59 23.41
N PRO A 15 -14.00 0.29 23.19
CA PRO A 15 -13.77 0.82 21.87
C PRO A 15 -13.39 -0.36 21.00
N LEU A 16 -14.28 -0.76 20.09
CA LEU A 16 -13.91 -1.61 18.96
C LEU A 16 -12.85 -0.83 18.20
N ASN A 17 -11.59 -1.19 18.42
CA ASN A 17 -10.50 -0.76 17.56
C ASN A 17 -10.80 -1.32 16.16
N VAL A 18 -11.52 -0.57 15.35
CA VAL A 18 -11.66 -0.84 13.93
C VAL A 18 -10.27 -0.62 13.34
N PHE A 19 -9.50 -1.69 13.22
CA PHE A 19 -8.30 -1.70 12.41
C PHE A 19 -8.74 -1.40 10.98
N SER A 20 -8.65 -0.13 10.60
CA SER A 20 -8.78 0.26 9.21
C SER A 20 -7.60 -0.34 8.46
N GLU A 21 -7.85 -1.42 7.72
CA GLU A 21 -6.85 -2.03 6.85
C GLU A 21 -6.39 -0.97 5.85
N GLU A 22 -5.09 -0.66 5.89
CA GLU A 22 -4.49 0.32 4.99
C GLU A 22 -4.54 -0.17 3.55
N THR A 23 -5.52 0.29 2.80
CA THR A 23 -5.71 -0.13 1.41
C THR A 23 -4.82 0.69 0.48
N PHE A 24 -3.80 0.06 -0.07
CA PHE A 24 -3.00 0.63 -1.14
C PHE A 24 -3.56 0.28 -2.52
N LEU A 25 -3.52 1.25 -3.41
CA LEU A 25 -3.84 1.14 -4.83
C LEU A 25 -2.63 1.60 -5.67
N SER A 26 -2.63 1.26 -6.95
CA SER A 26 -1.63 1.76 -7.90
C SER A 26 -2.30 2.45 -9.08
N LEU A 27 -1.66 3.46 -9.63
CA LEU A 27 -2.12 4.12 -10.84
C LEU A 27 -2.04 3.16 -12.04
N LYS A 28 -3.13 3.07 -12.80
CA LYS A 28 -3.25 2.17 -13.96
C LYS A 28 -2.68 2.78 -15.23
N LYS A 29 -2.63 4.11 -15.33
CA LYS A 29 -2.26 4.87 -16.53
C LYS A 29 -1.10 5.82 -16.25
N ASN A 30 -0.43 6.26 -17.32
CA ASN A 30 0.63 7.27 -17.24
C ASN A 30 0.09 8.67 -16.94
N LYS A 31 -1.17 8.95 -17.27
CA LYS A 31 -1.82 10.23 -16.99
C LYS A 31 -3.10 9.97 -16.20
N VAL A 32 -3.14 10.46 -14.95
CA VAL A 32 -4.25 10.27 -14.03
C VAL A 32 -4.64 11.59 -13.41
N ASN A 33 -5.88 12.00 -13.66
CA ASN A 33 -6.43 13.25 -13.12
C ASN A 33 -6.85 13.04 -11.67
N VAL A 34 -6.37 13.92 -10.79
CA VAL A 34 -6.78 14.05 -9.41
C VAL A 34 -7.67 15.27 -9.28
N ARG A 35 -8.85 15.11 -8.66
CA ARG A 35 -9.86 16.17 -8.57
C ARG A 35 -10.02 16.66 -7.14
N TYR A 36 -10.63 17.83 -6.99
CA TYR A 36 -10.96 18.39 -5.68
C TYR A 36 -12.10 17.63 -4.98
N GLY A 37 -13.00 16.98 -5.74
CA GLY A 37 -14.16 16.25 -5.21
C GLY A 37 -14.44 14.95 -5.94
N PRO A 38 -15.38 14.15 -5.41
CA PRO A 38 -15.74 12.81 -5.90
C PRO A 38 -16.74 12.85 -7.06
N GLY A 39 -16.39 13.51 -8.16
CA GLY A 39 -17.22 13.60 -9.37
C GLY A 39 -16.46 14.22 -10.53
N PHE A 40 -16.97 14.05 -11.75
CA PHE A 40 -16.37 14.62 -12.95
C PHE A 40 -16.60 16.12 -13.08
N GLU A 41 -17.62 16.65 -12.40
CA GLU A 41 -17.96 18.06 -12.30
C GLU A 41 -16.94 18.87 -11.49
N TYR A 42 -16.20 18.20 -10.59
CA TYR A 42 -15.14 18.88 -9.83
C TYR A 42 -13.91 19.14 -10.69
N PRO A 43 -13.28 20.30 -10.57
CA PRO A 43 -12.10 20.65 -11.35
C PRO A 43 -10.91 19.73 -11.02
N ILE A 44 -10.01 19.60 -11.99
CA ILE A 44 -8.75 18.86 -11.81
C ILE A 44 -7.85 19.68 -10.89
N LYS A 45 -7.37 19.07 -9.83
CA LYS A 45 -6.45 19.64 -8.85
C LYS A 45 -5.01 19.56 -9.33
N TYR A 46 -4.61 18.37 -9.82
CA TYR A 46 -3.32 18.07 -10.45
C TYR A 46 -3.39 16.77 -11.22
N VAL A 47 -2.32 16.43 -11.92
CA VAL A 47 -2.24 15.22 -12.75
C VAL A 47 -1.00 14.41 -12.36
N TYR A 48 -1.18 13.15 -12.07
CA TYR A 48 -0.05 12.22 -11.98
C TYR A 48 0.37 11.75 -13.37
N THR A 49 1.70 11.65 -13.56
CA THR A 49 2.31 11.23 -14.83
C THR A 49 3.13 9.95 -14.72
N LYS A 50 3.00 9.21 -13.61
CA LYS A 50 3.79 8.01 -13.33
C LYS A 50 2.92 6.79 -13.11
N ILE A 51 2.94 5.85 -14.07
CA ILE A 51 2.25 4.57 -13.96
C ILE A 51 2.77 3.76 -12.75
N ASN A 52 1.91 2.92 -12.20
CA ASN A 52 2.22 2.07 -11.03
C ASN A 52 2.59 2.84 -9.75
N LEU A 53 2.39 4.16 -9.70
CA LEU A 53 2.61 4.92 -8.47
C LEU A 53 1.72 4.36 -7.36
N PRO A 54 2.28 3.91 -6.23
CA PRO A 54 1.49 3.45 -5.09
C PRO A 54 0.92 4.64 -4.34
N ILE A 55 -0.37 4.58 -4.10
CA ILE A 55 -1.14 5.57 -3.36
C ILE A 55 -1.99 4.87 -2.30
N LYS A 56 -2.21 5.52 -1.17
CA LYS A 56 -3.05 5.01 -0.09
C LYS A 56 -4.46 5.56 -0.23
N GLN A 57 -5.45 4.68 -0.22
CA GLN A 57 -6.85 5.08 -0.14
C GLN A 57 -7.16 5.50 1.30
N ILE A 58 -7.79 6.65 1.47
CA ILE A 58 -8.20 7.18 2.76
C ILE A 58 -9.73 7.35 2.88
N ASP A 59 -10.43 7.39 1.73
CA ASP A 59 -11.88 7.48 1.69
C ASP A 59 -12.42 6.94 0.35
N LYS A 60 -13.74 6.72 0.27
CA LYS A 60 -14.43 6.31 -0.95
C LYS A 60 -15.81 6.94 -1.03
N LYS A 61 -16.19 7.38 -2.22
CA LYS A 61 -17.58 7.79 -2.54
C LYS A 61 -17.91 7.32 -3.95
N GLU A 62 -18.94 6.49 -4.08
CA GLU A 62 -19.34 5.90 -5.36
C GLU A 62 -18.15 5.31 -6.14
N ASN A 63 -17.92 5.78 -7.38
CA ASN A 63 -16.82 5.38 -8.25
C ASN A 63 -15.53 6.19 -8.03
N PHE A 64 -15.44 6.99 -6.98
CA PHE A 64 -14.25 7.76 -6.65
C PHE A 64 -13.57 7.26 -5.38
N ARG A 65 -12.24 7.40 -5.34
CA ARG A 65 -11.40 7.10 -4.17
C ARG A 65 -10.65 8.35 -3.79
N ARG A 66 -10.78 8.75 -2.53
CA ARG A 66 -9.89 9.77 -1.96
C ARG A 66 -8.58 9.11 -1.61
N ILE A 67 -7.51 9.67 -2.14
CA ILE A 67 -6.18 9.10 -1.99
C ILE A 67 -5.23 10.10 -1.33
N ILE A 68 -4.13 9.55 -0.83
CA ILE A 68 -2.96 10.30 -0.39
C ILE A 68 -1.70 9.65 -0.95
N ASP A 69 -0.73 10.46 -1.38
CA ASP A 69 0.57 9.97 -1.85
C ASP A 69 1.66 10.07 -0.76
N LEU A 70 2.87 9.63 -1.10
CA LEU A 70 4.04 9.68 -0.20
C LEU A 70 4.39 11.10 0.28
N LYS A 71 4.00 12.14 -0.46
CA LYS A 71 4.24 13.55 -0.14
C LYS A 71 3.05 14.22 0.56
N ASN A 72 2.05 13.43 0.98
CA ASN A 72 0.79 13.90 1.58
C ASN A 72 -0.12 14.72 0.64
N ASN A 73 0.10 14.67 -0.68
CA ASN A 73 -0.86 15.24 -1.61
C ASN A 73 -2.11 14.38 -1.65
N SER A 74 -3.27 14.98 -1.53
CA SER A 74 -4.56 14.27 -1.51
C SER A 74 -5.53 14.81 -2.56
N GLY A 75 -6.46 13.97 -2.97
CA GLY A 75 -7.54 14.29 -3.87
C GLY A 75 -8.32 13.06 -4.31
N TRP A 76 -9.23 13.23 -5.25
CA TRP A 76 -10.15 12.19 -5.69
C TRP A 76 -9.79 11.67 -7.08
N ILE A 77 -9.77 10.35 -7.23
CA ILE A 77 -9.48 9.65 -8.49
C ILE A 77 -10.61 8.68 -8.78
N HIS A 78 -11.05 8.62 -10.03
CA HIS A 78 -12.03 7.65 -10.50
C HIS A 78 -11.42 6.23 -10.55
N VAL A 79 -12.17 5.21 -10.13
CA VAL A 79 -11.70 3.81 -10.01
C VAL A 79 -11.16 3.23 -11.31
N SER A 80 -11.64 3.66 -12.47
CA SER A 80 -11.13 3.20 -13.77
C SER A 80 -9.66 3.53 -14.02
N GLN A 81 -9.09 4.50 -13.28
CA GLN A 81 -7.69 4.91 -13.36
C GLN A 81 -6.81 4.22 -12.32
N LEU A 82 -7.40 3.36 -11.48
CA LEU A 82 -6.77 2.67 -10.38
C LEU A 82 -6.74 1.15 -10.63
N LYS A 83 -5.82 0.48 -9.97
CA LYS A 83 -5.72 -0.98 -9.92
C LYS A 83 -5.22 -1.43 -8.55
N LYS A 84 -5.34 -2.74 -8.27
CA LYS A 84 -4.74 -3.36 -7.08
C LYS A 84 -3.26 -3.01 -7.00
N ALA A 85 -2.80 -2.62 -5.82
CA ALA A 85 -1.41 -2.24 -5.61
C ALA A 85 -0.48 -3.47 -5.77
N ASN A 86 0.58 -3.25 -6.53
CA ASN A 86 1.66 -4.22 -6.72
C ASN A 86 3.02 -3.51 -6.77
N SER A 87 3.14 -2.37 -6.13
CA SER A 87 4.33 -1.53 -6.19
C SER A 87 4.66 -0.90 -4.84
N ILE A 88 5.93 -0.58 -4.68
CA ILE A 88 6.48 0.11 -3.51
C ILE A 88 7.41 1.24 -3.93
N ILE A 89 7.62 2.20 -3.02
CA ILE A 89 8.62 3.26 -3.14
C ILE A 89 9.52 3.22 -1.91
N PRO A 90 10.84 3.03 -2.08
CA PRO A 90 11.79 3.18 -1.00
C PRO A 90 11.84 4.62 -0.50
N LYS A 91 11.78 4.82 0.81
CA LYS A 91 11.99 6.13 1.47
C LYS A 91 13.47 6.43 1.72
N LYS A 92 14.33 5.42 1.60
CA LYS A 92 15.81 5.49 1.69
C LYS A 92 16.41 4.65 0.56
N ASP A 93 17.66 4.93 0.19
CA ASP A 93 18.40 4.11 -0.75
C ASP A 93 18.45 2.64 -0.28
N LYS A 94 18.35 1.71 -1.20
CA LYS A 94 18.38 0.27 -0.94
C LYS A 94 19.34 -0.43 -1.87
N ILE A 95 19.76 -1.62 -1.44
CA ILE A 95 20.53 -2.53 -2.29
C ILE A 95 19.60 -3.64 -2.76
N LEU A 96 19.66 -3.94 -4.03
CA LEU A 96 19.04 -5.10 -4.67
C LEU A 96 19.99 -6.28 -4.59
N PHE A 97 19.53 -7.39 -4.03
CA PHE A 97 20.30 -8.61 -3.84
C PHE A 97 19.81 -9.73 -4.75
N SER A 98 20.72 -10.68 -5.08
CA SER A 98 20.38 -11.86 -5.87
C SER A 98 19.50 -12.85 -5.12
N LYS A 99 19.61 -12.94 -3.79
CA LYS A 99 18.83 -13.81 -2.88
C LYS A 99 18.30 -12.99 -1.67
N PRO A 100 17.29 -13.47 -0.94
CA PRO A 100 16.72 -12.76 0.21
C PRO A 100 17.61 -12.86 1.47
N THR A 101 18.85 -12.43 1.34
CA THR A 101 19.83 -12.37 2.44
C THR A 101 20.84 -11.26 2.17
N ASN A 102 21.32 -10.63 3.27
CA ASN A 102 22.35 -9.58 3.18
C ASN A 102 23.73 -10.11 2.74
N PHE A 103 23.94 -11.43 2.80
CA PHE A 103 25.20 -12.07 2.42
C PHE A 103 25.24 -12.48 0.93
N SER A 104 24.17 -12.26 0.20
CA SER A 104 24.14 -12.57 -1.22
C SER A 104 24.72 -11.44 -2.06
N ARG A 105 25.06 -11.78 -3.31
CA ARG A 105 25.65 -10.81 -4.25
C ARG A 105 24.75 -9.61 -4.45
N PRO A 106 25.23 -8.37 -4.25
CA PRO A 106 24.51 -7.18 -4.63
C PRO A 106 24.43 -7.06 -6.15
N LEU A 107 23.26 -6.68 -6.67
CA LEU A 107 23.00 -6.54 -8.10
C LEU A 107 22.99 -5.09 -8.54
N ALA A 108 22.39 -4.21 -7.74
CA ALA A 108 22.25 -2.79 -8.04
C ALA A 108 21.95 -1.97 -6.76
N LYS A 109 22.26 -0.68 -6.81
CA LYS A 109 21.77 0.31 -5.87
C LYS A 109 20.45 0.88 -6.39
N ILE A 110 19.44 0.94 -5.54
CA ILE A 110 18.13 1.52 -5.81
C ILE A 110 18.01 2.81 -5.03
N GLU A 111 17.86 3.90 -5.74
CA GLU A 111 17.67 5.22 -5.13
C GLU A 111 16.28 5.35 -4.50
N LYS A 112 16.20 6.13 -3.43
CA LYS A 112 14.93 6.53 -2.82
C LYS A 112 13.98 7.16 -3.85
N GLY A 113 12.67 6.97 -3.68
CA GLY A 113 11.66 7.57 -4.57
C GLY A 113 11.38 6.80 -5.86
N ARG A 114 12.13 5.74 -6.18
CA ARG A 114 11.85 4.90 -7.35
C ARG A 114 10.64 4.01 -7.13
N VAL A 115 9.76 3.90 -8.12
CA VAL A 115 8.67 2.93 -8.12
C VAL A 115 9.21 1.57 -8.51
N LEU A 116 8.98 0.57 -7.65
CA LEU A 116 9.42 -0.80 -7.82
C LEU A 116 8.20 -1.71 -7.91
N LEU A 117 8.15 -2.56 -8.93
CA LEU A 117 7.10 -3.57 -9.05
C LEU A 117 7.42 -4.77 -8.16
N VAL A 118 6.51 -5.10 -7.27
CA VAL A 118 6.61 -6.24 -6.36
C VAL A 118 6.02 -7.47 -7.03
N GLN A 119 6.77 -8.56 -7.06
CA GLN A 119 6.32 -9.87 -7.54
C GLN A 119 5.79 -10.73 -6.39
N SER A 120 6.53 -10.77 -5.29
CA SER A 120 6.16 -11.48 -4.07
C SER A 120 6.95 -10.93 -2.89
N CYS A 121 6.43 -11.11 -1.68
CA CYS A 121 7.16 -10.82 -0.45
C CYS A 121 7.12 -12.05 0.45
N ASN A 122 8.23 -12.32 1.12
CA ASN A 122 8.38 -13.37 2.10
C ASN A 122 9.22 -12.84 3.27
N ASN A 123 8.71 -12.99 4.49
CA ASN A 123 9.34 -12.45 5.69
C ASN A 123 9.71 -10.96 5.51
N ASN A 124 10.99 -10.64 5.66
CA ASN A 124 11.51 -9.26 5.58
C ASN A 124 12.05 -8.89 4.19
N TRP A 125 11.72 -9.65 3.14
CA TRP A 125 12.24 -9.47 1.80
C TRP A 125 11.12 -9.44 0.76
N CYS A 126 11.23 -8.54 -0.23
CA CYS A 126 10.37 -8.55 -1.41
C CYS A 126 11.19 -8.77 -2.68
N LYS A 127 10.69 -9.67 -3.52
CA LYS A 127 11.19 -9.86 -4.87
C LYS A 127 10.60 -8.78 -5.75
N ILE A 128 11.46 -7.99 -6.35
CA ILE A 128 11.06 -6.90 -7.22
C ILE A 128 11.57 -7.11 -8.64
N LYS A 129 10.91 -6.48 -9.58
CA LYS A 129 11.32 -6.37 -10.98
C LYS A 129 11.43 -4.90 -11.36
N THR A 130 12.55 -4.52 -11.97
CA THR A 130 12.75 -3.26 -12.69
C THR A 130 12.91 -3.58 -14.17
N GLU A 131 13.11 -2.56 -15.01
CA GLU A 131 13.37 -2.77 -16.45
C GLU A 131 14.61 -3.62 -16.70
N SER A 132 15.70 -3.39 -15.92
CA SER A 132 17.01 -4.02 -16.14
C SER A 132 17.36 -5.11 -15.14
N PHE A 133 16.69 -5.16 -13.98
CA PHE A 133 17.08 -6.05 -12.89
C PHE A 133 15.87 -6.75 -12.26
N LYS A 134 16.13 -7.96 -11.77
CA LYS A 134 15.23 -8.71 -10.92
C LYS A 134 16.00 -9.21 -9.71
N GLY A 135 15.48 -9.01 -8.51
CA GLY A 135 16.16 -9.41 -7.29
C GLY A 135 15.34 -9.12 -6.05
N TRP A 136 16.00 -9.11 -4.91
CA TRP A 136 15.40 -9.00 -3.60
C TRP A 136 15.81 -7.72 -2.88
N VAL A 137 14.85 -7.03 -2.30
CA VAL A 137 15.06 -5.87 -1.42
C VAL A 137 14.55 -6.18 -0.03
N LYS A 138 15.29 -5.72 0.98
CA LYS A 138 14.85 -5.82 2.38
C LYS A 138 13.72 -4.83 2.65
N ILE A 139 12.65 -5.30 3.31
CA ILE A 139 11.53 -4.47 3.77
C ILE A 139 12.02 -3.51 4.86
N GLY A 140 11.37 -2.38 4.97
CA GLY A 140 11.66 -1.30 5.89
C GLY A 140 11.84 0.03 5.16
N HIS A 141 11.36 1.11 5.74
CA HIS A 141 11.37 2.44 5.11
C HIS A 141 10.83 2.43 3.68
N ILE A 142 9.68 1.81 3.47
CA ILE A 142 8.97 1.76 2.20
C ILE A 142 7.59 2.39 2.30
N TRP A 143 7.06 2.79 1.16
CA TRP A 143 5.68 3.21 0.94
C TRP A 143 5.06 2.32 -0.12
N GLY A 144 3.84 1.82 0.11
CA GLY A 144 3.14 0.97 -0.85
C GLY A 144 2.73 -0.38 -0.27
N CYS A 145 2.18 -1.24 -1.12
CA CYS A 145 1.64 -2.53 -0.74
C CYS A 145 2.70 -3.62 -0.71
N LEU A 146 2.75 -4.34 0.39
CA LEU A 146 3.51 -5.58 0.52
C LEU A 146 2.61 -6.75 0.15
N LEU A 147 2.94 -7.41 -0.96
CA LEU A 147 2.29 -8.65 -1.36
C LEU A 147 2.87 -9.80 -0.52
N TYR A 148 2.32 -10.02 0.67
CA TYR A 148 2.61 -11.23 1.44
C TYR A 148 1.90 -12.40 0.76
N THR A 149 2.67 -13.40 0.35
CA THR A 149 2.13 -14.72 0.09
C THR A 149 1.88 -15.36 1.45
N SER A 150 0.62 -15.48 1.85
CA SER A 150 0.28 -16.34 3.00
C SER A 150 0.87 -17.73 2.71
N PRO A 151 1.57 -18.36 3.68
CA PRO A 151 1.99 -19.74 3.52
C PRO A 151 0.74 -20.57 3.23
N SER A 152 0.82 -21.38 2.17
CA SER A 152 -0.29 -22.29 1.84
C SER A 152 -0.52 -23.21 3.04
N PRO A 153 -1.78 -23.51 3.41
CA PRO A 153 -2.06 -24.45 4.50
C PRO A 153 -1.40 -25.84 4.34
N ARG A 154 -0.89 -26.16 3.15
CA ARG A 154 -0.18 -27.41 2.86
C ARG A 154 1.26 -27.48 3.36
N ASP A 155 1.87 -26.34 3.71
CA ASP A 155 3.29 -26.31 4.13
C ASP A 155 3.44 -26.42 5.66
N SER A 156 2.35 -26.53 6.41
CA SER A 156 2.36 -26.69 7.86
C SER A 156 2.42 -28.16 8.34
N PHE A 157 2.53 -29.13 7.41
CA PHE A 157 2.62 -30.56 7.71
C PHE A 157 3.85 -31.24 7.05
N ARG A 158 5.04 -30.71 7.33
CA ARG A 158 6.28 -31.42 7.11
C ARG A 158 7.26 -31.17 8.24
#